data_0a36531128ffa75dcc43593ee910b03e
#
_entry.id   0a36531128ffa75dcc43593ee910b03e
#
_cell.length_a   1.000
_cell.length_b   1.000
_cell.length_c   1.000
_cell.angle_alpha   90.00
_cell.angle_beta   90.00
_cell.angle_gamma   90.00
#
_symmetry.space_group_name_H-M   'P 1'
#
loop_
_entity.id
_entity.type
_entity.pdbx_description
1 polymer ?
#
loop_
_entity_poly.entity_id
_entity_poly.type
_entity_poly.pdbx_seq_one_letter_code
_entity_poly.pdbx_strand_id
1 'polypeptide(L)'
;MLPVLTEQQIDQLDNIFAYDKASALRNMLKSGLFRKAVLPIDAVDKKGKGLLAIAAFKNAPMSMKVLLDAGADANQRDENGMTPLHWAAGMANTKTVRILLEAGANPSIPDNKGSIPLHYIRCKEYAECRSLLKEAMRAHGIDVPDGPSMSLVELTRKLSREAVILRSKAAQDEPAGTQSWLGRVTWQKPDEGRPLDADGNPMNPLATIFIRDLPYIPAPLKELSLITIFTPQDAWATDPDEEPKLGCVIRSYADMEGLEPCDYASDELAPCVLSPELVHDMPKWPDCGGSDELWNEVCEFEIHQNLDYQEGMRENIYETHKLGGYPTYAQGAPDIPEGYAYVMQISSDDNAGLEIGDCGSYYFYYNPEINDWRVYSDCY
;
A
#
# COMPACT_ATOMS: atom_id res chain seq x y z
N MET A 1 28.76 5.95 17.99
CA MET A 1 27.74 4.94 17.63
C MET A 1 26.81 4.84 18.82
N LEU A 2 25.51 4.98 18.62
CA LEU A 2 24.52 4.89 19.71
C LEU A 2 24.45 3.45 20.24
N PRO A 3 24.20 3.24 21.54
CA PRO A 3 24.08 1.90 22.11
C PRO A 3 22.81 1.20 21.55
N VAL A 4 23.00 0.00 21.01
CA VAL A 4 21.91 -0.79 20.44
C VAL A 4 21.30 -1.71 21.52
N LEU A 5 19.97 -1.70 21.61
CA LEU A 5 19.21 -2.54 22.54
C LEU A 5 19.38 -4.03 22.23
N THR A 6 19.55 -4.84 23.26
CA THR A 6 19.47 -6.30 23.16
C THR A 6 18.03 -6.75 23.02
N GLU A 7 17.79 -7.95 22.48
CA GLU A 7 16.44 -8.52 22.35
C GLU A 7 15.72 -8.60 23.71
N GLN A 8 16.41 -9.02 24.76
CA GLN A 8 15.85 -9.05 26.11
C GLN A 8 15.43 -7.66 26.63
N GLN A 9 16.19 -6.62 26.28
CA GLN A 9 15.82 -5.23 26.63
C GLN A 9 14.62 -4.77 25.82
N ILE A 10 14.52 -5.13 24.54
CA ILE A 10 13.37 -4.81 23.69
C ILE A 10 12.10 -5.45 24.26
N ASP A 11 12.11 -6.75 24.57
CA ASP A 11 10.97 -7.45 25.16
C ASP A 11 10.51 -6.84 26.49
N GLN A 12 11.47 -6.46 27.35
CA GLN A 12 11.16 -5.76 28.59
C GLN A 12 10.53 -4.39 28.37
N LEU A 13 11.06 -3.62 27.42
CA LEU A 13 10.54 -2.29 27.07
C LEU A 13 9.17 -2.38 26.40
N ASP A 14 8.94 -3.36 25.55
CA ASP A 14 7.63 -3.60 24.95
C ASP A 14 6.55 -3.85 26.01
N ASN A 15 6.85 -4.66 27.02
CA ASN A 15 5.94 -4.88 28.14
C ASN A 15 5.73 -3.60 28.98
N ILE A 16 6.79 -2.83 29.21
CA ILE A 16 6.72 -1.57 29.96
C ILE A 16 5.86 -0.54 29.20
N PHE A 17 6.08 -0.38 27.92
CA PHE A 17 5.35 0.61 27.10
C PHE A 17 3.92 0.17 26.80
N ALA A 18 3.68 -1.11 26.53
CA ALA A 18 2.32 -1.62 26.30
C ALA A 18 1.38 -1.36 27.49
N TYR A 19 1.90 -1.37 28.70
CA TYR A 19 1.13 -1.12 29.92
C TYR A 19 1.49 0.21 30.61
N ASP A 20 2.26 1.07 29.97
CA ASP A 20 2.75 2.38 30.45
C ASP A 20 3.31 2.34 31.88
N LYS A 21 4.14 1.32 32.19
CA LYS A 21 4.71 1.08 33.51
C LYS A 21 5.89 2.01 33.82
N ALA A 22 5.64 3.32 33.98
CA ALA A 22 6.63 4.35 34.20
C ALA A 22 7.59 4.09 35.38
N SER A 23 7.12 3.46 36.45
CA SER A 23 7.96 3.11 37.60
C SER A 23 9.01 2.03 37.29
N ALA A 24 8.65 1.04 36.47
CA ALA A 24 9.58 0.03 36.01
C ALA A 24 10.67 0.66 35.12
N LEU A 25 10.28 1.56 34.21
CA LEU A 25 11.20 2.30 33.36
C LEU A 25 12.18 3.15 34.18
N ARG A 26 11.71 3.88 35.20
CA ARG A 26 12.58 4.64 36.10
C ARG A 26 13.63 3.79 36.79
N ASN A 27 13.28 2.55 37.15
CA ASN A 27 14.21 1.62 37.77
C ASN A 27 15.28 1.11 36.80
N MET A 28 14.94 0.99 35.51
CA MET A 28 15.90 0.62 34.47
C MET A 28 16.88 1.75 34.13
N LEU A 29 16.41 3.00 34.17
CA LEU A 29 17.23 4.19 33.89
C LEU A 29 18.14 4.60 35.06
N LYS A 30 17.78 4.24 36.30
CA LYS A 30 18.58 4.61 37.48
C LYS A 30 19.86 3.78 37.55
N SER A 31 21.01 4.47 37.61
CA SER A 31 22.30 3.85 37.96
C SER A 31 22.30 3.47 39.44
N GLY A 32 22.21 2.18 39.74
CA GLY A 32 22.46 1.69 41.11
C GLY A 32 23.88 1.18 41.24
N LEU A 33 24.55 1.43 42.36
CA LEU A 33 25.94 1.07 42.67
C LEU A 33 26.28 -0.40 42.51
N PHE A 34 25.28 -1.27 42.26
CA PHE A 34 25.41 -2.72 42.17
C PHE A 34 24.66 -3.41 40.98
N ARG A 35 24.17 -2.64 40.00
CA ARG A 35 23.49 -3.26 38.81
C ARG A 35 24.33 -3.07 37.55
N LYS A 36 24.64 -4.18 36.90
CA LYS A 36 25.54 -4.33 35.75
C LYS A 36 25.00 -3.79 34.40
N ALA A 37 23.75 -3.35 34.32
CA ALA A 37 23.18 -2.81 33.07
C ALA A 37 22.25 -1.62 33.40
N VAL A 38 22.72 -0.44 33.13
CA VAL A 38 21.90 0.77 33.02
C VAL A 38 21.39 0.84 31.60
N LEU A 39 20.10 1.05 31.41
CA LEU A 39 19.55 1.32 30.09
C LEU A 39 20.02 2.73 29.68
N PRO A 40 20.84 2.87 28.62
CA PRO A 40 21.26 4.20 28.16
C PRO A 40 20.04 4.94 27.61
N ILE A 41 19.94 6.23 27.94
CA ILE A 41 18.79 7.06 27.52
C ILE A 41 18.74 7.26 25.99
N ASP A 42 19.90 7.21 25.35
CA ASP A 42 20.12 7.34 23.92
C ASP A 42 20.14 6.01 23.17
N ALA A 43 19.79 4.90 23.85
CA ALA A 43 19.73 3.58 23.23
C ALA A 43 18.68 3.52 22.11
N VAL A 44 19.00 2.74 21.08
CA VAL A 44 18.15 2.54 19.90
C VAL A 44 17.89 1.07 19.64
N ASP A 45 16.79 0.77 18.96
CA ASP A 45 16.53 -0.57 18.41
C ASP A 45 17.40 -0.85 17.18
N LYS A 46 17.20 -2.03 16.54
CA LYS A 46 17.93 -2.45 15.32
C LYS A 46 17.66 -1.53 14.10
N LYS A 47 16.61 -0.69 14.14
CA LYS A 47 16.23 0.28 13.09
C LYS A 47 16.59 1.72 13.48
N GLY A 48 17.45 1.91 14.47
CA GLY A 48 17.83 3.23 14.95
C GLY A 48 16.75 3.98 15.73
N LYS A 49 15.59 3.35 16.03
CA LYS A 49 14.49 4.00 16.75
C LYS A 49 14.83 4.11 18.23
N GLY A 50 14.86 5.35 18.74
CA GLY A 50 15.16 5.67 20.13
C GLY A 50 14.01 5.31 21.08
N LEU A 51 14.34 5.23 22.39
CA LEU A 51 13.37 4.86 23.43
C LEU A 51 12.10 5.74 23.42
N LEU A 52 12.27 7.04 23.21
CA LEU A 52 11.16 8.00 23.19
C LEU A 52 10.24 7.75 21.98
N ALA A 53 10.82 7.40 20.82
CA ALA A 53 10.05 7.07 19.61
C ALA A 53 9.28 5.74 19.78
N ILE A 54 9.88 4.74 20.43
CA ILE A 54 9.21 3.47 20.76
C ILE A 54 8.04 3.73 21.73
N ALA A 55 8.25 4.54 22.78
CA ALA A 55 7.20 4.89 23.73
C ALA A 55 6.05 5.69 23.07
N ALA A 56 6.38 6.58 22.12
CA ALA A 56 5.40 7.33 21.33
C ALA A 56 4.55 6.41 20.45
N PHE A 57 5.19 5.50 19.73
CA PHE A 57 4.51 4.47 18.91
C PHE A 57 3.57 3.59 19.76
N LYS A 58 4.02 3.15 20.94
CA LYS A 58 3.22 2.30 21.86
C LYS A 58 2.18 3.10 22.66
N ASN A 59 2.06 4.41 22.45
CA ASN A 59 1.15 5.28 23.20
C ASN A 59 1.34 5.20 24.73
N ALA A 60 2.57 5.37 25.21
CA ALA A 60 2.95 5.27 26.60
C ALA A 60 3.28 6.64 27.24
N PRO A 61 2.29 7.53 27.50
CA PRO A 61 2.52 8.92 27.88
C PRO A 61 3.26 9.09 29.20
N MET A 62 3.06 8.20 30.18
CA MET A 62 3.77 8.30 31.47
C MET A 62 5.23 7.87 31.34
N SER A 63 5.50 6.85 30.52
CA SER A 63 6.86 6.43 30.18
C SER A 63 7.60 7.49 29.38
N MET A 64 6.92 8.17 28.44
CA MET A 64 7.48 9.30 27.69
C MET A 64 7.94 10.43 28.61
N LYS A 65 7.12 10.82 29.61
CA LYS A 65 7.51 11.82 30.60
C LYS A 65 8.76 11.41 31.37
N VAL A 66 8.85 10.13 31.77
CA VAL A 66 10.05 9.61 32.43
C VAL A 66 11.30 9.71 31.58
N LEU A 67 11.18 9.40 30.27
CA LEU A 67 12.29 9.49 29.32
C LEU A 67 12.72 10.96 29.11
N LEU A 68 11.77 11.87 28.93
CA LEU A 68 12.03 13.31 28.80
C LEU A 68 12.65 13.88 30.03
N ASP A 69 12.16 13.56 31.25
CA ASP A 69 12.75 13.95 32.51
C ASP A 69 14.19 13.42 32.67
N ALA A 70 14.52 12.29 32.07
CA ALA A 70 15.84 11.70 32.06
C ALA A 70 16.76 12.26 30.95
N GLY A 71 16.27 13.22 30.13
CA GLY A 71 17.03 13.89 29.09
C GLY A 71 17.01 13.25 27.73
N ALA A 72 15.97 12.45 27.41
CA ALA A 72 15.79 11.94 26.05
C ALA A 72 15.60 13.10 25.05
N ASP A 73 16.26 13.00 23.89
CA ASP A 73 16.11 13.98 22.81
C ASP A 73 14.77 13.83 22.12
N ALA A 74 13.90 14.83 22.22
CA ALA A 74 12.58 14.88 21.58
C ALA A 74 12.66 14.92 20.04
N ASN A 75 13.84 15.20 19.48
CA ASN A 75 14.08 15.31 18.05
C ASN A 75 15.03 14.22 17.50
N GLN A 76 15.35 13.21 18.30
CA GLN A 76 16.18 12.09 17.85
C GLN A 76 15.58 11.42 16.61
N ARG A 77 16.37 11.28 15.54
CA ARG A 77 15.95 10.66 14.29
C ARG A 77 16.35 9.20 14.23
N ASP A 78 15.46 8.34 13.73
CA ASP A 78 15.78 6.94 13.39
C ASP A 78 16.42 6.82 11.99
N GLU A 79 16.67 5.61 11.52
CA GLU A 79 17.30 5.34 10.20
C GLU A 79 16.46 5.86 9.03
N ASN A 80 15.13 5.96 9.17
CA ASN A 80 14.23 6.55 8.20
C ASN A 80 14.13 8.08 8.32
N GLY A 81 14.86 8.69 9.26
CA GLY A 81 14.80 10.11 9.56
C GLY A 81 13.59 10.53 10.40
N MET A 82 12.77 9.58 10.86
CA MET A 82 11.58 9.85 11.63
C MET A 82 11.94 10.24 13.07
N THR A 83 11.28 11.28 13.60
CA THR A 83 11.38 11.69 14.99
C THR A 83 10.29 11.03 15.86
N PRO A 84 10.35 11.07 17.19
CA PRO A 84 9.25 10.64 18.06
C PRO A 84 7.90 11.26 17.70
N LEU A 85 7.93 12.51 17.19
CA LEU A 85 6.70 13.23 16.79
C LEU A 85 6.06 12.63 15.53
N HIS A 86 6.84 12.09 14.58
CA HIS A 86 6.31 11.33 13.44
C HIS A 86 5.56 10.08 13.90
N TRP A 87 6.15 9.33 14.83
CA TRP A 87 5.53 8.12 15.38
C TRP A 87 4.27 8.44 16.18
N ALA A 88 4.27 9.51 16.99
CA ALA A 88 3.08 9.96 17.71
C ALA A 88 1.97 10.42 16.78
N ALA A 89 2.31 11.14 15.71
CA ALA A 89 1.38 11.63 14.70
C ALA A 89 0.77 10.46 13.91
N GLY A 90 1.58 9.47 13.48
CA GLY A 90 1.10 8.29 12.77
C GLY A 90 0.13 7.43 13.60
N MET A 91 0.28 7.43 14.93
CA MET A 91 -0.69 6.81 15.85
C MET A 91 -1.83 7.75 16.25
N ALA A 92 -1.85 8.96 15.71
CA ALA A 92 -2.82 10.02 15.93
C ALA A 92 -3.16 10.27 17.42
N ASN A 93 -2.21 10.04 18.29
CA ASN A 93 -2.43 10.15 19.71
C ASN A 93 -2.17 11.58 20.21
N THR A 94 -3.23 12.36 20.35
CA THR A 94 -3.21 13.75 20.78
C THR A 94 -2.43 13.98 22.07
N LYS A 95 -2.52 13.05 23.04
CA LYS A 95 -1.84 13.17 24.33
C LYS A 95 -0.32 13.03 24.20
N THR A 96 0.16 12.07 23.41
CA THR A 96 1.60 11.87 23.18
C THR A 96 2.18 12.99 22.31
N VAL A 97 1.44 13.46 21.30
CA VAL A 97 1.81 14.63 20.49
C VAL A 97 1.98 15.85 21.36
N ARG A 98 1.01 16.14 22.26
CA ARG A 98 1.10 17.29 23.19
C ARG A 98 2.32 17.21 24.10
N ILE A 99 2.60 16.05 24.69
CA ILE A 99 3.78 15.83 25.55
C ILE A 99 5.08 16.13 24.80
N LEU A 100 5.20 15.68 23.54
CA LEU A 100 6.39 15.93 22.74
C LEU A 100 6.55 17.40 22.37
N LEU A 101 5.46 18.06 21.97
CA LEU A 101 5.49 19.49 21.65
C LEU A 101 5.86 20.35 22.88
N GLU A 102 5.29 20.03 24.06
CA GLU A 102 5.64 20.68 25.33
C GLU A 102 7.12 20.46 25.72
N ALA A 103 7.71 19.35 25.30
CA ALA A 103 9.12 19.02 25.50
C ALA A 103 10.06 19.60 24.41
N GLY A 104 9.54 20.42 23.48
CA GLY A 104 10.33 21.08 22.44
C GLY A 104 10.58 20.24 21.20
N ALA A 105 9.73 19.23 20.94
CA ALA A 105 9.78 18.53 19.64
C ALA A 105 9.48 19.51 18.50
N ASN A 106 10.32 19.49 17.48
CA ASN A 106 10.15 20.34 16.30
C ASN A 106 9.22 19.67 15.28
N PRO A 107 8.02 20.23 14.99
CA PRO A 107 7.03 19.65 14.09
C PRO A 107 7.41 19.75 12.60
N SER A 108 8.54 20.39 12.28
CA SER A 108 8.94 20.67 10.89
C SER A 108 10.14 19.85 10.41
N ILE A 109 10.66 18.96 11.23
CA ILE A 109 11.75 18.08 10.83
C ILE A 109 11.19 17.08 9.81
N PRO A 110 11.70 17.03 8.55
CA PRO A 110 11.28 16.03 7.58
C PRO A 110 11.98 14.69 7.85
N ASP A 111 11.33 13.61 7.50
CA ASP A 111 11.96 12.29 7.38
C ASP A 111 12.85 12.20 6.12
N ASN A 112 13.36 11.01 5.80
CA ASN A 112 14.21 10.82 4.63
C ASN A 112 13.45 10.89 3.29
N LYS A 113 12.10 10.87 3.31
CA LYS A 113 11.22 11.06 2.15
C LYS A 113 10.74 12.50 2.01
N GLY A 114 11.12 13.39 2.93
CA GLY A 114 10.66 14.78 2.97
C GLY A 114 9.35 15.00 3.71
N SER A 115 8.75 13.95 4.30
CA SER A 115 7.48 14.05 5.02
C SER A 115 7.70 14.55 6.44
N ILE A 116 6.90 15.53 6.88
CA ILE A 116 6.88 16.03 8.25
C ILE A 116 5.82 15.31 9.09
N PRO A 117 5.83 15.39 10.44
CA PRO A 117 4.85 14.70 11.30
C PRO A 117 3.39 14.92 10.91
N LEU A 118 3.03 16.11 10.41
CA LEU A 118 1.66 16.43 9.97
C LEU A 118 1.18 15.49 8.84
N HIS A 119 2.07 15.05 7.97
CA HIS A 119 1.76 14.17 6.84
C HIS A 119 1.41 12.73 7.25
N TYR A 120 1.65 12.37 8.50
CA TYR A 120 1.35 11.04 9.05
C TYR A 120 -0.05 10.95 9.68
N ILE A 121 -0.79 12.06 9.78
CA ILE A 121 -2.17 12.07 10.27
C ILE A 121 -3.11 11.91 9.08
N ARG A 122 -3.72 10.72 8.94
CA ARG A 122 -4.39 10.27 7.72
C ARG A 122 -5.92 10.11 7.83
N CYS A 123 -6.55 10.61 8.89
CA CYS A 123 -8.00 10.47 9.07
C CYS A 123 -8.62 11.72 9.66
N LYS A 124 -9.88 12.01 9.30
CA LYS A 124 -10.64 13.15 9.83
C LYS A 124 -10.89 13.08 11.34
N GLU A 125 -11.02 11.87 11.87
CA GLU A 125 -11.22 11.65 13.32
C GLU A 125 -10.06 12.21 14.16
N TYR A 126 -8.92 12.46 13.54
CA TYR A 126 -7.72 12.97 14.18
C TYR A 126 -7.53 14.49 14.04
N ALA A 127 -8.63 15.21 13.78
CA ALA A 127 -8.63 16.68 13.60
C ALA A 127 -7.97 17.45 14.76
N GLU A 128 -8.17 17.00 16.01
CA GLU A 128 -7.51 17.62 17.18
C GLU A 128 -5.98 17.49 17.12
N CYS A 129 -5.49 16.30 16.77
CA CYS A 129 -4.06 16.03 16.63
C CYS A 129 -3.44 16.89 15.52
N ARG A 130 -4.13 16.99 14.38
CA ARG A 130 -3.74 17.83 13.24
C ARG A 130 -3.70 19.31 13.63
N SER A 131 -4.73 19.80 14.34
CA SER A 131 -4.78 21.19 14.81
C SER A 131 -3.61 21.52 15.73
N LEU A 132 -3.26 20.64 16.67
CA LEU A 132 -2.11 20.82 17.56
C LEU A 132 -0.79 20.96 16.78
N LEU A 133 -0.57 20.09 15.77
CA LEU A 133 0.63 20.17 14.95
C LEU A 133 0.67 21.47 14.14
N LYS A 134 -0.45 21.88 13.53
CA LYS A 134 -0.55 23.16 12.80
C LYS A 134 -0.26 24.35 13.72
N GLU A 135 -0.80 24.37 14.94
CA GLU A 135 -0.53 25.40 15.93
C GLU A 135 0.96 25.46 16.29
N ALA A 136 1.57 24.29 16.55
CA ALA A 136 2.99 24.21 16.85
C ALA A 136 3.85 24.68 15.66
N MET A 137 3.51 24.33 14.43
CA MET A 137 4.21 24.80 13.22
C MET A 137 4.13 26.32 13.09
N ARG A 138 2.95 26.92 13.29
CA ARG A 138 2.79 28.40 13.29
C ARG A 138 3.63 29.05 14.38
N ALA A 139 3.70 28.46 15.59
CA ALA A 139 4.56 28.96 16.68
C ALA A 139 6.06 28.92 16.30
N HIS A 140 6.45 28.05 15.35
CA HIS A 140 7.80 28.00 14.78
C HIS A 140 7.96 28.92 13.53
N GLY A 141 6.97 29.77 13.24
CA GLY A 141 7.03 30.73 12.14
C GLY A 141 6.73 30.12 10.75
N ILE A 142 6.13 28.93 10.71
CA ILE A 142 5.75 28.27 9.46
C ILE A 142 4.31 28.64 9.12
N ASP A 143 4.11 29.13 7.93
CA ASP A 143 2.77 29.44 7.42
C ASP A 143 2.06 28.11 7.05
N VAL A 144 1.01 27.78 7.80
CA VAL A 144 0.20 26.58 7.58
C VAL A 144 -1.24 27.02 7.39
N PRO A 145 -1.84 26.77 6.24
CA PRO A 145 -3.24 27.14 5.96
C PRO A 145 -4.22 26.49 6.95
N ASP A 146 -5.33 27.18 7.21
CA ASP A 146 -6.41 26.67 8.07
C ASP A 146 -7.40 25.75 7.34
N GLY A 147 -7.20 25.51 6.06
CA GLY A 147 -8.05 24.67 5.24
C GLY A 147 -7.32 24.15 4.02
N PRO A 148 -8.03 23.47 3.12
CA PRO A 148 -7.43 22.94 1.89
C PRO A 148 -6.88 24.08 1.03
N SER A 149 -5.70 23.85 0.43
CA SER A 149 -5.03 24.85 -0.41
C SER A 149 -5.58 24.89 -1.83
N MET A 150 -6.31 23.84 -2.24
CA MET A 150 -6.90 23.72 -3.59
C MET A 150 -8.40 23.43 -3.52
N SER A 151 -9.12 23.65 -4.60
CA SER A 151 -10.54 23.31 -4.71
C SER A 151 -10.75 21.80 -4.84
N LEU A 152 -11.93 21.32 -4.43
CA LEU A 152 -12.29 19.90 -4.60
C LEU A 152 -12.18 19.44 -6.06
N VAL A 153 -12.60 20.30 -7.01
CA VAL A 153 -12.49 20.00 -8.45
C VAL A 153 -11.05 19.85 -8.89
N GLU A 154 -10.16 20.69 -8.38
CA GLU A 154 -8.73 20.61 -8.69
C GLU A 154 -8.08 19.38 -8.04
N LEU A 155 -8.44 19.07 -6.81
CA LEU A 155 -7.98 17.87 -6.11
C LEU A 155 -8.43 16.60 -6.85
N THR A 156 -9.72 16.50 -7.21
CA THR A 156 -10.26 15.40 -8.00
C THR A 156 -9.51 15.24 -9.31
N ARG A 157 -9.27 16.34 -10.04
CA ARG A 157 -8.51 16.33 -11.30
C ARG A 157 -7.07 15.82 -11.12
N LYS A 158 -6.41 16.19 -10.02
CA LYS A 158 -5.03 15.74 -9.73
C LYS A 158 -4.97 14.28 -9.28
N LEU A 159 -5.97 13.81 -8.56
CA LEU A 159 -6.05 12.41 -8.09
C LEU A 159 -6.55 11.46 -9.18
N SER A 160 -7.38 11.93 -10.10
CA SER A 160 -7.98 11.08 -11.14
C SER A 160 -6.95 10.58 -12.15
N ARG A 161 -7.02 9.28 -12.47
CA ARG A 161 -6.23 8.63 -13.54
C ARG A 161 -7.16 7.92 -14.51
N GLU A 162 -6.78 7.92 -15.78
CA GLU A 162 -7.46 7.08 -16.76
C GLU A 162 -7.23 5.61 -16.47
N ALA A 163 -8.30 4.83 -16.55
CA ALA A 163 -8.29 3.39 -16.43
C ALA A 163 -9.31 2.77 -17.39
N VAL A 164 -9.10 1.52 -17.74
CA VAL A 164 -10.07 0.70 -18.45
C VAL A 164 -10.56 -0.38 -17.52
N ILE A 165 -11.82 -0.31 -17.10
CA ILE A 165 -12.45 -1.42 -16.41
C ILE A 165 -12.87 -2.50 -17.43
N LEU A 166 -12.74 -3.75 -17.06
CA LEU A 166 -13.10 -4.90 -17.88
C LEU A 166 -14.33 -5.58 -17.26
N ARG A 167 -15.50 -5.31 -17.83
CA ARG A 167 -16.75 -5.92 -17.34
C ARG A 167 -16.88 -7.33 -17.86
N SER A 168 -16.94 -8.30 -16.96
CA SER A 168 -17.17 -9.71 -17.28
C SER A 168 -18.63 -9.97 -17.62
N LYS A 169 -18.84 -10.83 -18.61
CA LYS A 169 -20.16 -11.38 -18.96
C LYS A 169 -20.02 -12.82 -19.37
N ALA A 170 -20.86 -13.68 -18.82
CA ALA A 170 -20.87 -15.10 -19.22
C ALA A 170 -20.95 -15.26 -20.74
N ALA A 171 -20.06 -16.06 -21.29
CA ALA A 171 -20.01 -16.31 -22.72
C ALA A 171 -21.21 -17.17 -23.16
N GLN A 172 -21.80 -16.78 -24.27
CA GLN A 172 -22.88 -17.56 -24.93
C GLN A 172 -22.40 -18.21 -26.23
N ASP A 173 -21.28 -17.74 -26.77
CA ASP A 173 -20.75 -18.12 -28.09
C ASP A 173 -19.29 -18.59 -28.00
N GLU A 174 -18.83 -19.26 -29.07
CA GLU A 174 -17.42 -19.59 -29.27
C GLU A 174 -16.55 -18.32 -29.38
N PRO A 175 -15.25 -18.40 -28.98
CA PRO A 175 -14.35 -17.25 -29.08
C PRO A 175 -14.22 -16.81 -30.53
N ALA A 176 -14.45 -15.52 -30.76
CA ALA A 176 -14.34 -14.94 -32.11
C ALA A 176 -13.36 -13.74 -32.07
N GLY A 177 -12.38 -13.78 -32.98
CA GLY A 177 -11.50 -12.66 -33.27
C GLY A 177 -10.62 -12.23 -32.07
N THR A 178 -10.62 -10.93 -31.78
CA THR A 178 -9.76 -10.27 -30.77
C THR A 178 -10.52 -9.93 -29.48
N GLN A 179 -11.40 -10.80 -29.04
CA GLN A 179 -12.12 -10.60 -27.76
C GLN A 179 -11.22 -10.93 -26.57
N SER A 180 -11.26 -10.08 -25.56
CA SER A 180 -10.64 -10.36 -24.26
C SER A 180 -11.53 -11.30 -23.43
N TRP A 181 -10.88 -12.21 -22.68
CA TRP A 181 -11.54 -13.29 -21.95
C TRP A 181 -11.02 -13.41 -20.52
N LEU A 182 -11.89 -13.78 -19.61
CA LEU A 182 -11.58 -14.34 -18.30
C LEU A 182 -11.91 -15.85 -18.33
N GLY A 183 -11.06 -16.68 -17.71
CA GLY A 183 -11.20 -18.12 -17.70
C GLY A 183 -10.84 -18.82 -19.03
N ARG A 184 -10.22 -18.09 -19.96
CA ARG A 184 -9.88 -18.65 -21.28
C ARG A 184 -8.63 -18.02 -21.90
N VAL A 185 -7.79 -18.83 -22.56
CA VAL A 185 -6.67 -18.38 -23.40
C VAL A 185 -6.91 -18.84 -24.85
N THR A 186 -6.89 -17.88 -25.79
CA THR A 186 -7.38 -18.07 -27.16
C THR A 186 -6.30 -17.90 -28.23
N TRP A 187 -5.07 -17.48 -27.86
CA TRP A 187 -3.95 -17.25 -28.78
C TRP A 187 -2.63 -17.67 -28.18
N GLN A 188 -1.72 -18.22 -29.01
CA GLN A 188 -0.36 -18.63 -28.64
C GLN A 188 0.57 -18.59 -29.84
N LYS A 189 1.90 -18.78 -29.64
CA LYS A 189 2.83 -19.13 -30.69
C LYS A 189 2.71 -20.63 -31.04
N PRO A 190 3.06 -21.05 -32.27
CA PRO A 190 2.99 -22.48 -32.68
C PRO A 190 3.86 -23.42 -31.84
N ASP A 191 4.95 -22.91 -31.25
CA ASP A 191 5.87 -23.66 -30.41
C ASP A 191 5.54 -23.58 -28.91
N GLU A 192 4.51 -22.82 -28.55
CA GLU A 192 4.01 -22.72 -27.18
C GLU A 192 2.85 -23.73 -26.99
N GLY A 193 2.84 -24.38 -25.83
CA GLY A 193 1.71 -25.19 -25.38
C GLY A 193 1.09 -24.60 -24.12
N ARG A 194 0.06 -25.27 -23.61
CA ARG A 194 -0.44 -24.95 -22.25
C ARG A 194 0.70 -25.16 -21.26
N PRO A 195 1.08 -24.15 -20.47
CA PRO A 195 2.19 -24.26 -19.53
C PRO A 195 1.88 -25.28 -18.42
N LEU A 196 2.95 -25.81 -17.83
CA LEU A 196 2.86 -26.71 -16.67
C LEU A 196 3.33 -25.98 -15.42
N ASP A 197 2.73 -26.29 -14.30
CA ASP A 197 3.19 -25.84 -12.97
C ASP A 197 4.46 -26.57 -12.50
N ALA A 198 4.93 -26.28 -11.31
CA ALA A 198 6.13 -26.88 -10.73
C ALA A 198 6.01 -28.40 -10.51
N ASP A 199 4.79 -28.92 -10.39
CA ASP A 199 4.47 -30.33 -10.18
C ASP A 199 4.20 -31.06 -11.51
N GLY A 200 4.24 -30.35 -12.63
CA GLY A 200 4.02 -30.89 -13.98
C GLY A 200 2.54 -30.96 -14.39
N ASN A 201 1.64 -30.32 -13.66
CA ASN A 201 0.22 -30.25 -14.02
C ASN A 201 -0.04 -29.10 -15.01
N PRO A 202 -1.00 -29.24 -15.93
CA PRO A 202 -1.39 -28.14 -16.82
C PRO A 202 -1.95 -26.96 -16.02
N MET A 203 -1.38 -25.77 -16.21
CA MET A 203 -1.84 -24.55 -15.54
C MET A 203 -3.22 -24.10 -16.04
N ASN A 204 -3.99 -23.47 -15.16
CA ASN A 204 -5.31 -22.95 -15.48
C ASN A 204 -5.21 -21.65 -16.30
N PRO A 205 -5.90 -21.53 -17.43
CA PRO A 205 -6.01 -20.29 -18.18
C PRO A 205 -6.85 -19.28 -17.38
N LEU A 206 -6.23 -18.17 -16.99
CA LEU A 206 -6.90 -17.09 -16.27
C LEU A 206 -7.49 -16.06 -17.22
N ALA A 207 -6.69 -15.53 -18.16
CA ALA A 207 -7.19 -14.47 -19.03
C ALA A 207 -6.45 -14.38 -20.38
N THR A 208 -7.17 -13.89 -21.39
CA THR A 208 -6.66 -13.30 -22.63
C THR A 208 -7.06 -11.83 -22.67
N ILE A 209 -6.11 -10.92 -22.83
CA ILE A 209 -6.38 -9.47 -22.85
C ILE A 209 -5.76 -8.87 -24.11
N PHE A 210 -6.61 -8.37 -25.01
CA PHE A 210 -6.21 -7.62 -26.19
C PHE A 210 -5.97 -6.16 -25.83
N ILE A 211 -4.71 -5.73 -25.89
CA ILE A 211 -4.28 -4.39 -25.44
C ILE A 211 -4.61 -3.32 -26.47
N ARG A 212 -4.37 -3.60 -27.77
CA ARG A 212 -4.54 -2.61 -28.85
C ARG A 212 -5.96 -2.10 -29.03
N ASP A 213 -6.95 -2.91 -28.64
CA ASP A 213 -8.37 -2.58 -28.81
C ASP A 213 -8.95 -1.83 -27.59
N LEU A 214 -8.11 -1.52 -26.60
CA LEU A 214 -8.54 -0.81 -25.40
C LEU A 214 -8.68 0.70 -25.66
N PRO A 215 -9.68 1.36 -25.09
CA PRO A 215 -9.89 2.80 -25.24
C PRO A 215 -8.78 3.65 -24.58
N TYR A 216 -8.01 3.06 -23.66
CA TYR A 216 -6.81 3.63 -23.05
C TYR A 216 -5.79 2.51 -22.80
N ILE A 217 -4.52 2.78 -23.05
CA ILE A 217 -3.43 1.82 -22.82
C ILE A 217 -2.46 2.42 -21.82
N PRO A 218 -2.24 1.79 -20.65
CA PRO A 218 -1.21 2.21 -19.70
C PRO A 218 0.17 2.28 -20.35
N ALA A 219 0.95 3.30 -19.99
CA ALA A 219 2.23 3.59 -20.65
C ALA A 219 3.18 2.36 -20.75
N PRO A 220 3.33 1.50 -19.72
CA PRO A 220 4.21 0.33 -19.82
C PRO A 220 3.73 -0.74 -20.83
N LEU A 221 2.43 -0.76 -21.19
CA LEU A 221 1.85 -1.77 -22.09
C LEU A 221 1.75 -1.30 -23.55
N LYS A 222 2.20 -0.10 -23.91
CA LYS A 222 2.02 0.49 -25.23
C LYS A 222 2.61 -0.32 -26.39
N GLU A 223 3.66 -1.05 -26.12
CA GLU A 223 4.36 -1.88 -27.13
C GLU A 223 3.77 -3.30 -27.20
N LEU A 224 2.74 -3.61 -26.41
CA LEU A 224 2.08 -4.92 -26.41
C LEU A 224 0.76 -4.89 -27.15
N SER A 225 0.45 -6.00 -27.82
CA SER A 225 -0.84 -6.22 -28.48
C SER A 225 -1.75 -7.16 -27.71
N LEU A 226 -1.14 -8.15 -27.06
CA LEU A 226 -1.85 -9.25 -26.41
C LEU A 226 -1.08 -9.70 -25.17
N ILE A 227 -1.84 -10.02 -24.12
CA ILE A 227 -1.35 -10.69 -22.92
C ILE A 227 -2.20 -11.95 -22.69
N THR A 228 -1.55 -13.07 -22.40
CA THR A 228 -2.21 -14.29 -21.93
C THR A 228 -1.66 -14.68 -20.57
N ILE A 229 -2.55 -15.11 -19.67
CA ILE A 229 -2.22 -15.37 -18.27
C ILE A 229 -2.70 -16.76 -17.90
N PHE A 230 -1.80 -17.51 -17.27
CA PHE A 230 -2.09 -18.81 -16.67
C PHE A 230 -1.70 -18.80 -15.20
N THR A 231 -2.47 -19.50 -14.38
CA THR A 231 -2.23 -19.67 -12.95
C THR A 231 -2.01 -21.16 -12.63
N PRO A 232 -1.26 -21.51 -11.60
CA PRO A 232 -1.22 -22.88 -11.09
C PRO A 232 -2.63 -23.36 -10.73
N GLN A 233 -2.81 -24.68 -10.70
CA GLN A 233 -3.99 -25.26 -10.05
C GLN A 233 -3.95 -24.90 -8.56
N ASP A 234 -5.10 -24.61 -7.98
CA ASP A 234 -5.25 -24.16 -6.58
C ASP A 234 -4.59 -22.80 -6.25
N ALA A 235 -4.30 -21.95 -7.23
CA ALA A 235 -3.69 -20.63 -7.05
C ALA A 235 -4.48 -19.69 -6.12
N TRP A 236 -5.74 -19.94 -5.91
CA TRP A 236 -6.68 -19.21 -5.04
C TRP A 236 -6.79 -19.79 -3.62
N ALA A 237 -6.24 -20.98 -3.38
CA ALA A 237 -6.26 -21.63 -2.06
C ALA A 237 -4.97 -21.41 -1.27
N THR A 238 -4.38 -20.19 -1.32
CA THR A 238 -3.14 -19.91 -0.61
C THR A 238 -3.41 -19.69 0.88
N ASP A 239 -2.65 -20.41 1.73
CA ASP A 239 -2.54 -20.13 3.14
C ASP A 239 -2.01 -18.69 3.31
N PRO A 240 -2.68 -17.80 4.05
CA PRO A 240 -2.24 -16.43 4.24
C PRO A 240 -0.84 -16.31 4.91
N ASP A 241 -0.34 -17.37 5.53
CA ASP A 241 1.00 -17.44 6.13
C ASP A 241 2.11 -17.89 5.13
N GLU A 242 1.75 -18.37 3.94
CA GLU A 242 2.71 -18.63 2.85
C GLU A 242 2.84 -17.39 1.96
N GLU A 243 4.08 -16.92 1.71
CA GLU A 243 4.32 -15.90 0.69
C GLU A 243 3.69 -16.38 -0.63
N PRO A 244 2.77 -15.59 -1.24
CA PRO A 244 2.11 -16.01 -2.46
C PRO A 244 3.13 -16.06 -3.59
N LYS A 245 3.79 -17.18 -3.76
CA LYS A 245 4.47 -17.53 -5.00
C LYS A 245 3.37 -17.83 -6.02
N LEU A 246 2.69 -16.78 -6.48
CA LEU A 246 1.86 -16.86 -7.65
C LEU A 246 2.77 -17.20 -8.83
N GLY A 247 3.01 -18.49 -9.03
CA GLY A 247 3.75 -19.02 -10.16
C GLY A 247 2.99 -18.81 -11.48
N CYS A 248 2.37 -17.64 -11.66
CA CYS A 248 1.68 -17.29 -12.90
C CYS A 248 2.65 -17.30 -14.07
N VAL A 249 2.22 -17.87 -15.19
CA VAL A 249 2.87 -17.73 -16.47
C VAL A 249 2.14 -16.63 -17.26
N ILE A 250 2.86 -15.54 -17.53
CA ILE A 250 2.33 -14.43 -18.32
C ILE A 250 3.12 -14.37 -19.62
N ARG A 251 2.42 -14.42 -20.75
CA ARG A 251 3.00 -14.25 -22.07
C ARG A 251 2.53 -12.93 -22.64
N SER A 252 3.47 -12.12 -23.08
CA SER A 252 3.22 -10.82 -23.69
C SER A 252 3.73 -10.80 -25.12
N TYR A 253 2.89 -10.33 -26.03
CA TYR A 253 3.15 -10.31 -27.46
C TYR A 253 3.03 -8.89 -27.99
N ALA A 254 4.09 -8.43 -28.68
CA ALA A 254 4.13 -7.07 -29.24
C ALA A 254 3.15 -6.91 -30.43
N ASP A 255 2.92 -7.97 -31.19
CA ASP A 255 1.98 -8.00 -32.30
C ASP A 255 1.31 -9.37 -32.41
N MET A 256 0.45 -9.54 -33.40
CA MET A 256 -0.26 -10.79 -33.69
C MET A 256 0.44 -11.66 -34.77
N GLU A 257 1.59 -11.21 -35.31
CA GLU A 257 2.29 -11.92 -36.34
C GLU A 257 2.88 -13.23 -35.82
N GLY A 258 2.58 -14.33 -36.50
CA GLY A 258 3.02 -15.66 -36.11
C GLY A 258 2.27 -16.29 -34.95
N LEU A 259 1.25 -15.63 -34.40
CA LEU A 259 0.36 -16.26 -33.43
C LEU A 259 -0.69 -17.10 -34.13
N GLU A 260 -1.09 -18.20 -33.52
CA GLU A 260 -2.18 -19.06 -33.96
C GLU A 260 -3.30 -19.10 -32.91
N PRO A 261 -4.54 -19.28 -33.32
CA PRO A 261 -5.65 -19.53 -32.43
C PRO A 261 -5.42 -20.81 -31.63
N CYS A 262 -5.70 -20.75 -30.33
CA CYS A 262 -5.83 -21.91 -29.46
C CYS A 262 -7.12 -21.78 -28.65
N ASP A 263 -7.47 -22.82 -27.94
CA ASP A 263 -8.64 -22.81 -27.07
C ASP A 263 -8.32 -23.58 -25.79
N TYR A 264 -7.79 -22.85 -24.81
CA TYR A 264 -7.62 -23.37 -23.48
C TYR A 264 -8.67 -22.74 -22.55
N ALA A 265 -9.71 -23.53 -22.24
CA ALA A 265 -10.68 -23.13 -21.20
C ALA A 265 -10.21 -23.61 -19.83
N SER A 266 -10.57 -22.86 -18.80
CA SER A 266 -10.38 -23.27 -17.42
C SER A 266 -11.37 -24.38 -17.06
N ASP A 267 -10.92 -25.33 -16.26
CA ASP A 267 -11.79 -26.35 -15.67
C ASP A 267 -12.48 -25.84 -14.40
N GLU A 268 -12.00 -24.72 -13.83
CA GLU A 268 -12.47 -24.13 -12.57
C GLU A 268 -13.30 -22.87 -12.77
N LEU A 269 -13.02 -22.10 -13.83
CA LEU A 269 -13.69 -20.83 -14.12
C LEU A 269 -14.66 -20.95 -15.28
N ALA A 270 -15.84 -20.35 -15.15
CA ALA A 270 -16.74 -20.16 -16.27
C ALA A 270 -16.16 -19.13 -17.24
N PRO A 271 -15.98 -19.41 -18.53
CA PRO A 271 -15.44 -18.45 -19.48
C PRO A 271 -16.34 -17.22 -19.63
N CYS A 272 -15.78 -16.05 -19.43
CA CYS A 272 -16.48 -14.77 -19.56
C CYS A 272 -15.80 -13.88 -20.59
N VAL A 273 -16.59 -13.21 -21.41
CA VAL A 273 -16.12 -12.13 -22.29
C VAL A 273 -15.89 -10.88 -21.45
N LEU A 274 -14.75 -10.23 -21.66
CA LEU A 274 -14.38 -8.98 -21.01
C LEU A 274 -14.65 -7.80 -21.96
N SER A 275 -15.51 -6.88 -21.55
CA SER A 275 -15.86 -5.69 -22.30
C SER A 275 -15.19 -4.46 -21.70
N PRO A 276 -14.35 -3.71 -22.45
CA PRO A 276 -13.63 -2.57 -21.93
C PRO A 276 -14.51 -1.32 -21.84
N GLU A 277 -14.36 -0.57 -20.75
CA GLU A 277 -15.00 0.73 -20.52
C GLU A 277 -13.98 1.71 -19.96
N LEU A 278 -13.81 2.88 -20.60
CA LEU A 278 -12.93 3.94 -20.12
C LEU A 278 -13.56 4.65 -18.91
N VAL A 279 -12.79 4.78 -17.85
CA VAL A 279 -13.22 5.45 -16.62
C VAL A 279 -12.11 6.38 -16.09
N HIS A 280 -12.50 7.26 -15.17
CA HIS A 280 -11.58 8.05 -14.38
C HIS A 280 -11.53 7.45 -12.96
N ASP A 281 -10.46 6.74 -12.69
CA ASP A 281 -10.26 6.00 -11.43
C ASP A 281 -9.62 6.89 -10.37
N MET A 282 -10.05 6.72 -9.13
CA MET A 282 -9.56 7.45 -7.95
C MET A 282 -8.85 6.48 -7.00
N PRO A 283 -7.81 6.91 -6.26
CA PRO A 283 -7.14 6.04 -5.33
C PRO A 283 -8.06 5.66 -4.15
N LYS A 284 -8.06 4.38 -3.78
CA LYS A 284 -8.81 3.89 -2.62
C LYS A 284 -8.18 4.35 -1.31
N TRP A 285 -6.84 4.33 -1.27
CA TRP A 285 -6.02 4.67 -0.11
C TRP A 285 -4.86 5.58 -0.51
N PRO A 286 -4.26 6.33 0.43
CA PRO A 286 -3.15 7.23 0.12
C PRO A 286 -1.93 6.54 -0.48
N ASP A 287 -1.63 5.33 -0.05
CA ASP A 287 -0.51 4.50 -0.51
C ASP A 287 -0.74 3.85 -1.88
N CYS A 288 -1.94 3.96 -2.45
CA CYS A 288 -2.23 3.56 -3.85
C CYS A 288 -1.62 4.50 -4.91
N GLY A 289 -0.62 5.30 -4.56
CA GLY A 289 0.15 6.13 -5.50
C GLY A 289 -0.24 7.60 -5.53
N GLY A 290 -0.98 8.09 -4.54
CA GLY A 290 -1.12 9.52 -4.26
C GLY A 290 0.14 10.06 -3.59
N SER A 291 0.49 11.34 -3.82
CA SER A 291 1.54 12.01 -3.04
C SER A 291 1.02 12.35 -1.64
N ASP A 292 1.94 12.38 -0.65
CA ASP A 292 1.60 12.83 0.71
C ASP A 292 0.98 14.24 0.73
N GLU A 293 1.37 15.10 -0.22
CA GLU A 293 0.80 16.43 -0.39
C GLU A 293 -0.68 16.36 -0.77
N LEU A 294 -1.04 15.57 -1.78
CA LEU A 294 -2.43 15.41 -2.21
C LEU A 294 -3.28 14.74 -1.13
N TRP A 295 -2.69 13.81 -0.39
CA TRP A 295 -3.37 13.20 0.73
C TRP A 295 -3.65 14.19 1.89
N ASN A 296 -2.72 15.08 2.16
CA ASN A 296 -2.98 16.15 3.14
C ASN A 296 -4.15 17.03 2.73
N GLU A 297 -4.28 17.35 1.43
CA GLU A 297 -5.44 18.09 0.92
C GLU A 297 -6.74 17.29 1.11
N VAL A 298 -6.74 15.98 0.88
CA VAL A 298 -7.90 15.12 1.16
C VAL A 298 -8.30 15.23 2.63
N CYS A 299 -7.35 15.09 3.57
CA CYS A 299 -7.62 15.21 5.00
C CYS A 299 -8.16 16.60 5.38
N GLU A 300 -7.65 17.67 4.76
CA GLU A 300 -8.18 19.03 4.98
C GLU A 300 -9.63 19.15 4.51
N PHE A 301 -9.97 18.56 3.34
CA PHE A 301 -11.34 18.53 2.87
C PHE A 301 -12.27 17.74 3.79
N GLU A 302 -11.85 16.56 4.23
CA GLU A 302 -12.63 15.74 5.17
C GLU A 302 -12.96 16.52 6.44
N ILE A 303 -11.97 17.19 7.03
CA ILE A 303 -12.12 17.96 8.27
C ILE A 303 -13.04 19.18 8.06
N HIS A 304 -12.79 19.97 7.03
CA HIS A 304 -13.50 21.24 6.82
C HIS A 304 -14.91 21.07 6.25
N GLN A 305 -15.12 20.05 5.43
CA GLN A 305 -16.41 19.80 4.77
C GLN A 305 -17.23 18.74 5.49
N ASN A 306 -16.71 18.13 6.57
CA ASN A 306 -17.27 16.96 7.23
C ASN A 306 -17.60 15.85 6.21
N LEU A 307 -16.70 15.67 5.24
CA LEU A 307 -16.81 14.74 4.14
C LEU A 307 -16.02 13.47 4.49
N ASP A 308 -16.52 12.30 4.12
CA ASP A 308 -15.74 11.07 4.07
C ASP A 308 -15.25 10.87 2.64
N TYR A 309 -13.93 10.84 2.44
CA TYR A 309 -13.35 10.69 1.10
C TYR A 309 -13.80 9.41 0.41
N GLN A 310 -13.76 8.29 1.12
CA GLN A 310 -14.15 7.01 0.53
C GLN A 310 -15.64 6.98 0.18
N GLU A 311 -16.49 7.52 1.06
CA GLU A 311 -17.94 7.62 0.80
C GLU A 311 -18.23 8.58 -0.35
N GLY A 312 -17.57 9.76 -0.37
CA GLY A 312 -17.75 10.76 -1.40
C GLY A 312 -17.17 10.41 -2.77
N MET A 313 -16.15 9.54 -2.82
CA MET A 313 -15.46 9.13 -4.06
C MET A 313 -15.75 7.68 -4.46
N ARG A 314 -16.57 6.96 -3.72
CA ARG A 314 -16.87 5.53 -3.91
C ARG A 314 -17.28 5.17 -5.33
N GLU A 315 -18.02 6.03 -5.99
CA GLU A 315 -18.47 5.81 -7.38
C GLU A 315 -17.32 5.85 -8.40
N ASN A 316 -16.17 6.43 -8.01
CA ASN A 316 -14.99 6.58 -8.86
C ASN A 316 -13.81 5.69 -8.41
N ILE A 317 -14.02 4.81 -7.45
CA ILE A 317 -13.04 3.81 -6.98
C ILE A 317 -13.50 2.46 -7.53
N TYR A 318 -12.76 1.93 -8.48
CA TYR A 318 -13.13 0.68 -9.15
C TYR A 318 -12.31 -0.49 -8.60
N GLU A 319 -12.96 -1.32 -7.77
CA GLU A 319 -12.40 -2.55 -7.17
C GLU A 319 -12.74 -3.78 -8.04
N THR A 320 -12.49 -3.71 -9.33
CA THR A 320 -12.83 -4.73 -10.31
C THR A 320 -11.64 -5.01 -11.24
N HIS A 321 -11.82 -5.87 -12.24
CA HIS A 321 -10.82 -6.03 -13.29
C HIS A 321 -10.58 -4.70 -13.99
N LYS A 322 -9.33 -4.25 -14.02
CA LYS A 322 -8.98 -3.00 -14.70
C LYS A 322 -7.52 -2.94 -15.16
N LEU A 323 -7.27 -2.11 -16.18
CA LEU A 323 -5.93 -1.71 -16.62
C LEU A 323 -5.73 -0.23 -16.35
N GLY A 324 -4.56 0.15 -15.84
CA GLY A 324 -4.27 1.53 -15.43
C GLY A 324 -4.97 1.93 -14.15
N GLY A 325 -5.11 3.25 -13.92
CA GLY A 325 -5.68 3.77 -12.68
C GLY A 325 -4.80 3.48 -11.46
N TYR A 326 -5.44 3.11 -10.36
CA TYR A 326 -4.80 2.79 -9.08
C TYR A 326 -5.11 1.36 -8.65
N PRO A 327 -4.13 0.64 -8.06
CA PRO A 327 -4.43 -0.63 -7.40
C PRO A 327 -5.36 -0.40 -6.19
N THR A 328 -6.19 -1.40 -5.87
CA THR A 328 -7.17 -1.29 -4.77
C THR A 328 -6.85 -2.26 -3.65
N TYR A 329 -5.62 -2.18 -3.11
CA TYR A 329 -5.16 -3.07 -2.05
C TYR A 329 -6.12 -3.15 -0.86
N ALA A 330 -6.27 -4.35 -0.32
CA ALA A 330 -7.02 -4.60 0.90
C ALA A 330 -6.16 -4.33 2.15
N GLN A 331 -4.88 -4.71 2.10
CA GLN A 331 -3.99 -4.68 3.27
C GLN A 331 -2.86 -3.65 3.17
N GLY A 332 -2.58 -3.10 2.01
CA GLY A 332 -1.52 -2.12 1.78
C GLY A 332 -0.63 -2.47 0.58
N ALA A 333 0.12 -1.47 0.11
CA ALA A 333 0.96 -1.64 -1.06
C ALA A 333 2.12 -2.61 -0.80
N PRO A 334 2.38 -3.57 -1.71
CA PRO A 334 3.57 -4.41 -1.63
C PRO A 334 4.84 -3.60 -1.91
N ASP A 335 5.99 -4.13 -1.51
CA ASP A 335 7.29 -3.55 -1.87
C ASP A 335 7.61 -3.89 -3.33
N ILE A 336 7.54 -2.88 -4.20
CA ILE A 336 7.70 -3.03 -5.64
C ILE A 336 9.14 -2.73 -6.03
N PRO A 337 9.85 -3.66 -6.69
CA PRO A 337 11.21 -3.42 -7.17
C PRO A 337 11.26 -2.26 -8.16
N GLU A 338 12.41 -1.58 -8.22
CA GLU A 338 12.65 -0.49 -9.16
C GLU A 338 12.46 -0.95 -10.62
N GLY A 339 11.86 -0.11 -11.46
CA GLY A 339 11.59 -0.38 -12.86
C GLY A 339 10.25 -1.06 -13.15
N TYR A 340 9.54 -1.56 -12.12
CA TYR A 340 8.21 -2.11 -12.30
C TYR A 340 7.13 -1.07 -12.05
N ALA A 341 6.11 -1.09 -12.90
CA ALA A 341 4.94 -0.24 -12.75
C ALA A 341 3.67 -1.08 -12.65
N TYR A 342 2.74 -0.68 -11.79
CA TYR A 342 1.40 -1.24 -11.79
C TYR A 342 0.73 -1.03 -13.14
N VAL A 343 0.16 -2.08 -13.71
CA VAL A 343 -0.48 -2.02 -15.03
C VAL A 343 -1.91 -2.52 -15.03
N MET A 344 -2.25 -3.51 -14.21
CA MET A 344 -3.62 -4.04 -14.14
C MET A 344 -3.89 -4.79 -12.83
N GLN A 345 -5.17 -5.01 -12.56
CA GLN A 345 -5.64 -5.97 -11.56
C GLN A 345 -6.74 -6.87 -12.12
N ILE A 346 -6.78 -8.10 -11.62
CA ILE A 346 -7.89 -9.05 -11.83
C ILE A 346 -8.44 -9.36 -10.45
N SER A 347 -9.72 -9.08 -10.24
CA SER A 347 -10.39 -9.22 -8.95
C SER A 347 -11.30 -10.44 -8.93
N SER A 348 -11.77 -10.86 -7.75
CA SER A 348 -12.83 -11.85 -7.62
C SER A 348 -14.03 -11.49 -8.50
N ASP A 349 -14.67 -12.48 -9.11
CA ASP A 349 -15.71 -12.28 -10.11
C ASP A 349 -16.76 -13.41 -10.07
N ASP A 350 -17.98 -13.05 -9.68
CA ASP A 350 -19.10 -14.01 -9.56
C ASP A 350 -19.53 -14.63 -10.90
N ASN A 351 -19.40 -13.89 -12.02
CA ASN A 351 -19.80 -14.40 -13.32
C ASN A 351 -18.87 -15.51 -13.81
N ALA A 352 -17.59 -15.41 -13.47
CA ALA A 352 -16.58 -16.41 -13.79
C ALA A 352 -16.44 -17.49 -12.71
N GLY A 353 -16.99 -17.27 -11.51
CA GLY A 353 -16.72 -18.10 -10.34
C GLY A 353 -15.28 -17.97 -9.85
N LEU A 354 -14.63 -16.83 -10.12
CA LEU A 354 -13.29 -16.54 -9.65
C LEU A 354 -13.35 -15.98 -8.23
N GLU A 355 -12.76 -16.72 -7.29
CA GLU A 355 -12.65 -16.32 -5.89
C GLU A 355 -11.16 -16.22 -5.51
N ILE A 356 -10.69 -15.02 -5.19
CA ILE A 356 -9.30 -14.74 -4.78
C ILE A 356 -9.35 -14.39 -3.30
N GLY A 357 -9.13 -15.40 -2.44
CA GLY A 357 -9.31 -15.24 -1.01
C GLY A 357 -10.70 -14.68 -0.66
N ASP A 358 -10.78 -13.83 0.34
CA ASP A 358 -12.04 -13.13 0.71
C ASP A 358 -12.18 -11.82 -0.08
N CYS A 359 -12.78 -11.89 -1.27
CA CYS A 359 -12.98 -10.74 -2.19
C CYS A 359 -11.70 -10.02 -2.63
N GLY A 360 -10.60 -10.74 -2.77
CA GLY A 360 -9.29 -10.18 -3.11
C GLY A 360 -9.04 -9.95 -4.59
N SER A 361 -7.81 -9.58 -4.89
CA SER A 361 -7.35 -9.26 -6.25
C SER A 361 -5.92 -9.71 -6.51
N TYR A 362 -5.61 -10.01 -7.76
CA TYR A 362 -4.26 -10.10 -8.29
C TYR A 362 -3.85 -8.76 -8.87
N TYR A 363 -2.67 -8.27 -8.50
CA TYR A 363 -2.08 -7.02 -8.98
C TYR A 363 -0.86 -7.33 -9.82
N PHE A 364 -0.87 -6.85 -11.05
CA PHE A 364 0.16 -7.12 -12.05
C PHE A 364 1.03 -5.88 -12.25
N TYR A 365 2.32 -6.08 -12.12
CA TYR A 365 3.36 -5.09 -12.36
C TYR A 365 4.24 -5.55 -13.51
N TYR A 366 4.59 -4.63 -14.38
CA TYR A 366 5.36 -4.91 -15.56
C TYR A 366 6.56 -3.98 -15.69
N ASN A 367 7.71 -4.56 -16.02
CA ASN A 367 8.92 -3.83 -16.38
C ASN A 367 9.16 -3.99 -17.90
N PRO A 368 8.89 -2.96 -18.73
CA PRO A 368 9.00 -3.07 -20.18
C PRO A 368 10.45 -3.16 -20.68
N GLU A 369 11.44 -2.70 -19.90
CA GLU A 369 12.85 -2.72 -20.31
C GLU A 369 13.41 -4.14 -20.38
N ILE A 370 12.97 -5.02 -19.48
CA ILE A 370 13.42 -6.41 -19.40
C ILE A 370 12.33 -7.42 -19.75
N ASN A 371 11.13 -6.95 -20.14
CA ASN A 371 9.95 -7.74 -20.42
C ASN A 371 9.64 -8.77 -19.30
N ASP A 372 9.59 -8.28 -18.04
CA ASP A 372 9.37 -9.12 -16.88
C ASP A 372 8.14 -8.67 -16.09
N TRP A 373 7.47 -9.65 -15.46
CA TRP A 373 6.24 -9.46 -14.72
C TRP A 373 6.42 -9.81 -13.25
N ARG A 374 5.69 -9.08 -12.38
CA ARG A 374 5.49 -9.43 -10.97
C ARG A 374 4.00 -9.47 -10.69
N VAL A 375 3.58 -10.45 -9.92
CA VAL A 375 2.18 -10.60 -9.52
C VAL A 375 2.12 -10.68 -8.01
N TYR A 376 1.24 -9.90 -7.43
CA TYR A 376 0.94 -9.89 -6.01
C TYR A 376 -0.54 -10.16 -5.83
N SER A 377 -0.92 -10.74 -4.70
CA SER A 377 -2.32 -10.88 -4.32
C SER A 377 -2.52 -10.37 -2.92
N ASP A 378 -3.68 -9.82 -2.66
CA ASP A 378 -4.18 -9.59 -1.31
C ASP A 378 -5.69 -9.85 -1.24
N CYS A 379 -6.17 -10.08 -0.03
CA CYS A 379 -7.57 -10.29 0.30
C CYS A 379 -7.87 -9.70 1.68
N TYR A 380 -9.15 -9.54 1.98
CA TYR A 380 -9.62 -9.03 3.28
C TYR A 380 -9.48 -10.07 4.40
#